data_788d21447677fed8ce9a03c3ec739981
#
_entry.id   788d21447677fed8ce9a03c3ec739981
#
_cell.length_a   1.000
_cell.length_b   1.000
_cell.length_c   1.000
_cell.angle_alpha   90.00
_cell.angle_beta   90.00
_cell.angle_gamma   90.00
#
_symmetry.space_group_name_H-M   'P 1'
#
loop_
_entity.id
_entity.type
_entity.pdbx_description
1 polymer ?
#
loop_
_entity_poly.entity_id
_entity_poly.type
_entity_poly.pdbx_seq_one_letter_code
_entity_poly.pdbx_strand_id
1 'polypeptide(L)'
;MLALLALDLNTVRNEPNLEKRSDLALEYANTAIDSARDAINAGDSAKVQAALTEVRESVELSWHSLTDSGKYARNNNFFKRAEVRARAFLRRLDGLHDIAAVEDQPAVEKVRARVAEIHDDLIQGIMSKKVKK
;
A
#
# COMPACT_ATOMS: atom_id res chain seq x y z
N MET A 1 10.78 -22.94 5.50
CA MET A 1 10.38 -22.67 5.17
C MET A 1 9.52 -21.84 5.04
N LEU A 2 9.22 -21.28 5.29
CA LEU A 2 8.44 -20.41 5.23
C LEU A 2 8.44 -19.55 4.21
N ALA A 3 9.39 -19.29 3.61
CA ALA A 3 9.44 -18.45 2.46
C ALA A 3 8.39 -18.77 1.46
N LEU A 4 8.07 -20.00 1.39
CA LEU A 4 7.06 -20.35 0.44
C LEU A 4 5.71 -19.77 0.75
N LEU A 5 5.55 -19.26 1.94
CA LEU A 5 4.31 -18.65 2.29
C LEU A 5 4.27 -17.17 1.93
N ALA A 6 5.43 -16.61 1.59
CA ALA A 6 5.47 -15.22 1.27
C ALA A 6 4.97 -15.01 -0.14
N LEU A 7 3.97 -14.17 -0.29
CA LEU A 7 3.60 -13.70 -1.57
C LEU A 7 4.70 -12.82 -2.05
N ASP A 8 5.12 -12.89 -3.28
CA ASP A 8 5.95 -11.84 -3.81
C ASP A 8 5.10 -10.96 -4.72
N LEU A 9 5.61 -9.79 -5.02
CA LEU A 9 4.83 -8.81 -5.75
C LEU A 9 4.57 -9.23 -7.19
N ASN A 10 5.48 -10.01 -7.78
CA ASN A 10 5.25 -10.51 -9.13
C ASN A 10 4.07 -11.48 -9.18
N THR A 11 3.92 -12.32 -8.16
CA THR A 11 2.78 -13.21 -8.06
C THR A 11 1.48 -12.40 -7.97
N VAL A 12 1.50 -11.33 -7.17
CA VAL A 12 0.34 -10.48 -7.05
C VAL A 12 -0.01 -9.83 -8.39
N ARG A 13 1.01 -9.34 -9.11
CA ARG A 13 0.80 -8.70 -10.41
C ARG A 13 0.17 -9.64 -11.42
N ASN A 14 0.39 -10.93 -11.26
CA ASN A 14 -0.13 -11.92 -12.20
C ASN A 14 -1.55 -12.38 -11.88
N GLU A 15 -2.12 -11.92 -10.78
CA GLU A 15 -3.51 -12.25 -10.45
C GLU A 15 -4.45 -11.61 -11.47
N PRO A 16 -5.22 -12.39 -12.25
CA PRO A 16 -6.05 -11.81 -13.31
C PRO A 16 -7.29 -11.07 -12.81
N ASN A 17 -7.79 -11.44 -11.64
CA ASN A 17 -8.95 -10.77 -11.08
C ASN A 17 -8.50 -9.47 -10.43
N LEU A 18 -8.94 -8.34 -10.98
CA LEU A 18 -8.42 -7.03 -10.57
C LEU A 18 -8.77 -6.70 -9.13
N GLU A 19 -9.97 -7.02 -8.69
CA GLU A 19 -10.35 -6.75 -7.31
C GLU A 19 -9.57 -7.61 -6.34
N LYS A 20 -9.38 -8.88 -6.68
CA LYS A 20 -8.57 -9.77 -5.87
C LYS A 20 -7.11 -9.31 -5.86
N ARG A 21 -6.61 -8.86 -7.01
CA ARG A 21 -5.24 -8.34 -7.08
C ARG A 21 -5.07 -7.17 -6.12
N SER A 22 -6.07 -6.28 -6.06
CA SER A 22 -6.02 -5.16 -5.13
C SER A 22 -5.91 -5.65 -3.69
N ASP A 23 -6.74 -6.60 -3.29
CA ASP A 23 -6.68 -7.13 -1.92
C ASP A 23 -5.32 -7.76 -1.62
N LEU A 24 -4.80 -8.55 -2.56
CA LEU A 24 -3.49 -9.19 -2.36
C LEU A 24 -2.37 -8.16 -2.27
N ALA A 25 -2.46 -7.10 -3.07
CA ALA A 25 -1.46 -6.04 -3.03
C ALA A 25 -1.48 -5.33 -1.68
N LEU A 26 -2.66 -5.12 -1.11
CA LEU A 26 -2.75 -4.49 0.21
C LEU A 26 -2.22 -5.40 1.31
N GLU A 27 -2.44 -6.70 1.20
CA GLU A 27 -1.83 -7.64 2.14
C GLU A 27 -0.31 -7.59 2.02
N TYR A 28 0.20 -7.53 0.80
CA TYR A 28 1.63 -7.43 0.58
C TYR A 28 2.19 -6.13 1.18
N ALA A 29 1.47 -5.02 1.01
CA ALA A 29 1.89 -3.75 1.57
C ALA A 29 2.01 -3.84 3.09
N ASN A 30 1.06 -4.51 3.73
CA ASN A 30 1.10 -4.67 5.18
C ASN A 30 2.34 -5.44 5.62
N THR A 31 2.66 -6.51 4.91
CA THR A 31 3.88 -7.30 5.18
C THR A 31 5.13 -6.48 4.93
N ALA A 32 5.14 -5.67 3.87
CA ALA A 32 6.29 -4.83 3.55
C ALA A 32 6.52 -3.77 4.63
N ILE A 33 5.47 -3.23 5.23
CA ILE A 33 5.61 -2.30 6.35
C ILE A 33 6.25 -3.01 7.55
N ASP A 34 5.85 -4.25 7.82
CA ASP A 34 6.49 -5.03 8.87
C ASP A 34 7.97 -5.22 8.59
N SER A 35 8.32 -5.52 7.33
CA SER A 35 9.72 -5.69 6.94
C SER A 35 10.51 -4.39 7.12
N ALA A 36 9.88 -3.25 6.79
CA ALA A 36 10.54 -1.97 6.99
C ALA A 36 10.82 -1.71 8.47
N ARG A 37 9.84 -2.01 9.33
CA ARG A 37 10.04 -1.86 10.76
C ARG A 37 11.18 -2.73 11.26
N ASP A 38 11.21 -3.98 10.83
CA ASP A 38 12.26 -4.89 11.26
C ASP A 38 13.63 -4.40 10.78
N ALA A 39 13.72 -3.87 9.57
CA ALA A 39 14.96 -3.34 9.04
C ALA A 39 15.41 -2.10 9.80
N ILE A 40 14.48 -1.23 10.19
CA ILE A 40 14.78 -0.06 11.01
C ILE A 40 15.36 -0.51 12.34
N ASN A 41 14.74 -1.48 12.97
CA ASN A 41 15.20 -1.99 14.28
C ASN A 41 16.55 -2.67 14.17
N ALA A 42 16.88 -3.25 13.01
CA ALA A 42 18.17 -3.87 12.78
C ALA A 42 19.25 -2.88 12.33
N GLY A 43 18.87 -1.63 12.05
CA GLY A 43 19.83 -0.64 11.58
C GLY A 43 20.30 -0.87 10.15
N ASP A 44 19.51 -1.53 9.33
CA ASP A 44 19.89 -1.89 7.96
C ASP A 44 19.20 -0.97 6.98
N SER A 45 19.86 0.14 6.65
CA SER A 45 19.28 1.18 5.81
C SER A 45 18.93 0.69 4.41
N ALA A 46 19.75 -0.18 3.83
CA ALA A 46 19.48 -0.72 2.49
C ALA A 46 18.17 -1.51 2.49
N LYS A 47 17.94 -2.30 3.53
CA LYS A 47 16.69 -3.04 3.64
C LYS A 47 15.51 -2.14 3.94
N VAL A 48 15.72 -1.07 4.69
CA VAL A 48 14.67 -0.08 4.93
C VAL A 48 14.20 0.49 3.60
N GLN A 49 15.15 0.93 2.76
CA GLN A 49 14.82 1.52 1.47
C GLN A 49 14.09 0.53 0.58
N ALA A 50 14.57 -0.72 0.52
CA ALA A 50 13.95 -1.74 -0.30
C ALA A 50 12.52 -2.03 0.15
N ALA A 51 12.30 -2.15 1.46
CA ALA A 51 10.97 -2.45 1.98
C ALA A 51 10.01 -1.30 1.72
N LEU A 52 10.47 -0.06 1.89
CA LEU A 52 9.63 1.10 1.63
C LEU A 52 9.23 1.21 0.17
N THR A 53 10.14 0.87 -0.74
CA THR A 53 9.82 0.82 -2.17
C THR A 53 8.71 -0.19 -2.42
N GLU A 54 8.77 -1.34 -1.76
CA GLU A 54 7.72 -2.35 -1.91
C GLU A 54 6.38 -1.89 -1.36
N VAL A 55 6.38 -1.14 -0.27
CA VAL A 55 5.15 -0.55 0.25
C VAL A 55 4.51 0.33 -0.82
N ARG A 56 5.30 1.23 -1.39
CA ARG A 56 4.79 2.14 -2.41
C ARG A 56 4.26 1.39 -3.62
N GLU A 57 5.06 0.45 -4.12
CA GLU A 57 4.66 -0.29 -5.32
C GLU A 57 3.40 -1.10 -5.11
N SER A 58 3.25 -1.70 -3.93
CA SER A 58 2.08 -2.54 -3.67
C SER A 58 0.82 -1.69 -3.49
N VAL A 59 0.92 -0.54 -2.83
CA VAL A 59 -0.24 0.35 -2.72
C VAL A 59 -0.64 0.90 -4.09
N GLU A 60 0.36 1.26 -4.91
CA GLU A 60 0.09 1.69 -6.28
C GLU A 60 -0.58 0.60 -7.09
N LEU A 61 -0.12 -0.64 -6.95
CA LEU A 61 -0.71 -1.76 -7.65
C LEU A 61 -2.17 -1.96 -7.26
N SER A 62 -2.46 -1.85 -5.95
CA SER A 62 -3.84 -1.94 -5.49
C SER A 62 -4.70 -0.88 -6.15
N TRP A 63 -4.23 0.37 -6.15
CA TRP A 63 -4.99 1.48 -6.71
C TRP A 63 -5.21 1.30 -8.21
N HIS A 64 -4.15 0.96 -8.96
CA HIS A 64 -4.28 0.77 -10.39
C HIS A 64 -5.20 -0.40 -10.73
N SER A 65 -5.16 -1.47 -9.94
CA SER A 65 -6.03 -2.62 -10.17
C SER A 65 -7.49 -2.21 -9.99
N LEU A 66 -7.79 -1.40 -8.98
CA LEU A 66 -9.16 -0.96 -8.77
C LEU A 66 -9.63 -0.02 -9.86
N THR A 67 -8.79 0.92 -10.27
CA THR A 67 -9.19 1.84 -11.34
C THR A 67 -9.38 1.10 -12.65
N ASP A 68 -8.53 0.11 -12.93
CA ASP A 68 -8.64 -0.68 -14.16
C ASP A 68 -9.86 -1.59 -14.16
N SER A 69 -10.44 -1.87 -13.00
CA SER A 69 -11.63 -2.71 -12.92
C SER A 69 -12.85 -2.06 -13.58
N GLY A 70 -12.82 -0.75 -13.73
CA GLY A 70 -13.92 0.00 -14.33
C GLY A 70 -15.14 0.13 -13.44
N LYS A 71 -15.05 -0.27 -12.18
CA LYS A 71 -16.19 -0.21 -11.26
C LYS A 71 -16.23 1.12 -10.53
N TYR A 72 -17.43 1.49 -10.13
CA TYR A 72 -17.62 2.74 -9.40
C TYR A 72 -17.27 2.55 -7.94
N ALA A 73 -16.42 3.41 -7.43
CA ALA A 73 -15.88 3.29 -6.08
C ALA A 73 -16.97 3.38 -5.01
N ARG A 74 -17.99 4.24 -5.22
CA ARG A 74 -18.95 4.53 -4.15
C ARG A 74 -19.75 3.31 -3.70
N ASN A 75 -19.93 2.31 -4.57
CA ASN A 75 -20.71 1.14 -4.20
C ASN A 75 -19.87 -0.13 -4.15
N ASN A 76 -18.56 0.01 -4.11
CA ASN A 76 -17.67 -1.15 -4.25
C ASN A 76 -16.92 -1.40 -2.96
N ASN A 77 -17.08 -2.60 -2.44
CA ASN A 77 -16.46 -2.97 -1.17
C ASN A 77 -14.93 -3.02 -1.24
N PHE A 78 -14.39 -3.31 -2.41
CA PHE A 78 -12.93 -3.36 -2.56
C PHE A 78 -12.31 -1.97 -2.47
N PHE A 79 -12.99 -0.95 -3.03
CA PHE A 79 -12.55 0.43 -2.86
C PHE A 79 -12.62 0.86 -1.39
N LYS A 80 -13.69 0.47 -0.71
CA LYS A 80 -13.87 0.82 0.70
C LYS A 80 -12.81 0.15 1.57
N ARG A 81 -12.51 -1.11 1.29
CA ARG A 81 -11.45 -1.81 2.03
C ARG A 81 -10.09 -1.17 1.78
N ALA A 82 -9.83 -0.78 0.53
CA ALA A 82 -8.58 -0.12 0.21
C ALA A 82 -8.43 1.19 0.97
N GLU A 83 -9.52 1.95 1.08
CA GLU A 83 -9.48 3.20 1.85
C GLU A 83 -9.15 2.93 3.32
N VAL A 84 -9.79 1.96 3.93
CA VAL A 84 -9.54 1.65 5.35
C VAL A 84 -8.10 1.21 5.55
N ARG A 85 -7.60 0.36 4.67
CA ARG A 85 -6.22 -0.12 4.77
C ARG A 85 -5.20 0.99 4.52
N ALA A 86 -5.45 1.84 3.52
CA ALA A 86 -4.54 2.94 3.25
C ALA A 86 -4.47 3.89 4.44
N ARG A 87 -5.60 4.14 5.08
CA ARG A 87 -5.65 4.98 6.27
C ARG A 87 -4.82 4.38 7.41
N ALA A 88 -4.92 3.06 7.60
CA ALA A 88 -4.11 2.37 8.60
C ALA A 88 -2.63 2.42 8.25
N PHE A 89 -2.29 2.28 6.97
CA PHE A 89 -0.88 2.36 6.54
C PHE A 89 -0.29 3.73 6.83
N LEU A 90 -1.07 4.80 6.65
CA LEU A 90 -0.58 6.14 6.97
C LEU A 90 -0.16 6.24 8.43
N ARG A 91 -0.98 5.69 9.34
CA ARG A 91 -0.61 5.70 10.76
C ARG A 91 0.63 4.87 11.02
N ARG A 92 0.74 3.71 10.38
CA ARG A 92 1.91 2.86 10.57
C ARG A 92 3.17 3.53 10.03
N LEU A 93 3.05 4.24 8.89
CA LEU A 93 4.20 4.95 8.32
C LEU A 93 4.63 6.11 9.22
N ASP A 94 3.68 6.78 9.87
CA ASP A 94 4.05 7.80 10.86
C ASP A 94 4.83 7.18 12.01
N GLY A 95 4.44 5.98 12.46
CA GLY A 95 5.19 5.28 13.50
C GLY A 95 6.59 4.89 13.04
N LEU A 96 6.74 4.47 11.79
CA LEU A 96 8.07 4.16 11.25
C LEU A 96 8.94 5.40 11.20
N HIS A 97 8.36 6.54 10.84
CA HIS A 97 9.11 7.79 10.78
C HIS A 97 9.69 8.12 12.16
N ASP A 98 8.92 7.88 13.22
CA ASP A 98 9.35 8.20 14.57
C ASP A 98 10.54 7.37 15.03
N ILE A 99 10.67 6.13 14.54
CA ILE A 99 11.76 5.25 14.97
C ILE A 99 12.89 5.16 13.96
N ALA A 100 12.71 5.72 12.77
CA ALA A 100 13.71 5.62 11.70
C ALA A 100 14.93 6.47 12.01
N ALA A 101 16.11 6.01 11.57
CA ALA A 101 17.31 6.83 11.61
C ALA A 101 17.08 8.08 10.74
N VAL A 102 17.75 9.16 11.10
CA VAL A 102 17.56 10.44 10.42
C VAL A 102 17.73 10.31 8.91
N GLU A 103 18.72 9.53 8.48
CA GLU A 103 18.97 9.37 7.04
C GLU A 103 17.87 8.61 6.33
N ASP A 104 17.04 7.83 7.03
CA ASP A 104 15.97 7.07 6.45
C ASP A 104 14.63 7.81 6.49
N GLN A 105 14.52 8.87 7.29
CA GLN A 105 13.25 9.59 7.44
C GLN A 105 12.72 10.15 6.13
N PRO A 106 13.56 10.73 5.25
CA PRO A 106 13.03 11.24 3.98
C PRO A 106 12.38 10.16 3.13
N ALA A 107 12.91 8.93 3.16
CA ALA A 107 12.31 7.83 2.40
C ALA A 107 10.93 7.47 2.96
N VAL A 108 10.80 7.44 4.28
CA VAL A 108 9.50 7.18 4.91
C VAL A 108 8.50 8.28 4.53
N GLU A 109 8.94 9.54 4.59
CA GLU A 109 8.08 10.68 4.25
C GLU A 109 7.59 10.60 2.82
N LYS A 110 8.47 10.21 1.90
CA LYS A 110 8.11 10.12 0.49
C LYS A 110 7.07 9.05 0.23
N VAL A 111 7.24 7.88 0.86
CA VAL A 111 6.26 6.80 0.71
C VAL A 111 4.93 7.20 1.35
N ARG A 112 5.00 7.82 2.52
CA ARG A 112 3.79 8.27 3.18
C ARG A 112 3.02 9.26 2.32
N ALA A 113 3.73 10.20 1.69
CA ALA A 113 3.09 11.18 0.82
C ALA A 113 2.37 10.49 -0.35
N ARG A 114 2.99 9.45 -0.93
CA ARG A 114 2.37 8.73 -2.03
C ARG A 114 1.13 7.97 -1.57
N VAL A 115 1.21 7.31 -0.43
CA VAL A 115 0.05 6.59 0.12
C VAL A 115 -1.07 7.58 0.43
N ALA A 116 -0.73 8.77 0.93
CA ALA A 116 -1.72 9.81 1.22
C ALA A 116 -2.42 10.28 -0.06
N GLU A 117 -1.69 10.44 -1.15
CA GLU A 117 -2.30 10.79 -2.44
C GLU A 117 -3.31 9.74 -2.88
N ILE A 118 -2.93 8.48 -2.77
CA ILE A 118 -3.83 7.39 -3.17
C ILE A 118 -5.03 7.34 -2.25
N HIS A 119 -4.81 7.54 -0.96
CA HIS A 119 -5.91 7.58 0.00
C HIS A 119 -6.90 8.70 -0.34
N ASP A 120 -6.38 9.89 -0.70
CA ASP A 120 -7.25 11.00 -1.09
C ASP A 120 -8.06 10.63 -2.33
N ASP A 121 -7.43 9.99 -3.30
CA ASP A 121 -8.13 9.56 -4.52
C ASP A 121 -9.21 8.54 -4.20
N LEU A 122 -8.93 7.62 -3.28
CA LEU A 122 -9.93 6.63 -2.84
C LEU A 122 -11.11 7.33 -2.18
N ILE A 123 -10.84 8.26 -1.28
CA ILE A 123 -11.90 9.01 -0.59
C ILE A 123 -12.75 9.76 -1.60
N GLN A 124 -12.13 10.45 -2.54
CA GLN A 124 -12.87 11.19 -3.54
C GLN A 124 -13.76 10.28 -4.38
N GLY A 125 -13.24 9.14 -4.78
CA GLY A 125 -14.03 8.19 -5.55
C GLY A 125 -15.21 7.64 -4.78
N ILE A 126 -14.99 7.29 -3.50
CA ILE A 126 -16.06 6.72 -2.66
C ILE A 126 -17.12 7.76 -2.38
N MET A 127 -16.71 9.01 -2.16
CA MET A 127 -17.63 10.10 -1.83
C MET A 127 -18.32 10.70 -3.05
N SER A 128 -17.92 10.29 -4.24
CA SER A 128 -18.49 10.84 -5.46
C SER A 128 -19.97 10.51 -5.57
N LYS A 129 -20.79 11.55 -5.82
CA LYS A 129 -22.20 11.35 -6.01
C LYS A 129 -22.55 10.98 -7.42
N LYS A 130 -21.79 11.46 -8.40
CA LYS A 130 -22.11 11.36 -9.74
C LYS A 130 -21.55 10.18 -10.36
N VAL A 131 -22.29 9.64 -11.05
CA VAL A 131 -21.78 8.56 -11.76
C VAL A 131 -21.88 8.77 -13.23
N LYS A 132 -22.14 9.09 -13.83
CA LYS A 132 -22.38 9.21 -15.02
C LYS A 132 -22.35 9.05 -15.90
N LYS A 133 -22.65 8.86 -16.27
CA LYS A 133 -22.68 8.66 -17.18
C LYS A 133 -22.51 8.48 -17.71
#